data_67f06ac15776f91c009d59dd7c1aa7ba
#
_entry.id   67f06ac15776f91c009d59dd7c1aa7ba
#
_cell.length_a   1.000
_cell.length_b   1.000
_cell.length_c   1.000
_cell.angle_alpha   90.00
_cell.angle_beta   90.00
_cell.angle_gamma   90.00
#
_symmetry.space_group_name_H-M   'P 1'
#
loop_
_entity.id
_entity.type
_entity.pdbx_description
1 polymer ?
#
loop_
_entity_poly.entity_id
_entity_poly.type
_entity_poly.pdbx_seq_one_letter_code
_entity_poly.pdbx_strand_id
1 'polypeptide(L)'
;DLVRSRGLGDVYKRQPICSYSAKFASGYYGPFRDAAHSAPGFGDRKTYQMDPANGKEALREVEEDILEGADMIIAKPALGYMDVMKEIALNFNIPIVAYNVSGEYAMVKAAAMNGWIDEKKIVMENMTGFKRAGAKMIITYHAIDVAKWLKEE
;
A
#
# COMPACT_ATOMS: atom_id res chain seq x y z
N ASP A 1 8.30 1.96 -19.26
CA ASP A 1 9.69 2.42 -19.18
C ASP A 1 10.63 1.49 -19.97
N LEU A 2 10.92 1.88 -21.22
CA LEU A 2 11.82 1.16 -22.14
C LEU A 2 13.24 0.95 -21.56
N VAL A 3 13.65 1.77 -20.61
CA VAL A 3 14.98 1.68 -19.97
C VAL A 3 15.02 0.54 -18.95
N ARG A 4 13.95 0.33 -18.18
CA ARG A 4 13.85 -0.80 -17.24
C ARG A 4 13.76 -2.13 -17.96
N SER A 5 13.07 -2.19 -19.10
CA SER A 5 12.96 -3.41 -19.88
C SER A 5 14.26 -3.82 -20.59
N ARG A 6 15.18 -2.88 -20.85
CA ARG A 6 16.46 -3.15 -21.54
C ARG A 6 17.50 -3.86 -20.69
N GLY A 7 17.45 -3.72 -19.37
CA GLY A 7 18.38 -4.38 -18.44
C GLY A 7 17.91 -5.73 -17.94
N LEU A 8 16.67 -6.10 -18.21
CA LEU A 8 16.06 -7.34 -17.78
C LEU A 8 15.93 -8.28 -18.98
N GLY A 9 16.48 -9.47 -18.90
CA GLY A 9 16.35 -10.49 -19.97
C GLY A 9 14.89 -10.87 -20.24
N ASP A 10 14.65 -11.67 -21.29
CA ASP A 10 13.28 -12.02 -21.74
C ASP A 10 12.36 -12.64 -20.68
N VAL A 11 12.93 -13.27 -19.65
CA VAL A 11 12.16 -13.83 -18.52
C VAL A 11 11.46 -12.71 -17.75
N TYR A 12 12.12 -11.59 -17.52
CA TYR A 12 11.57 -10.45 -16.76
C TYR A 12 10.53 -9.65 -17.57
N LYS A 13 10.62 -9.64 -18.89
CA LYS A 13 9.62 -8.98 -19.77
C LYS A 13 8.24 -9.61 -19.74
N ARG A 14 8.12 -10.83 -19.19
CA ARG A 14 6.85 -11.58 -19.05
C ARG A 14 6.28 -11.54 -17.63
N GLN A 15 6.97 -10.89 -16.69
CA GLN A 15 6.48 -10.73 -15.34
C GLN A 15 5.57 -9.50 -15.25
N PRO A 16 4.45 -9.58 -14.50
CA PRO A 16 3.59 -8.43 -14.28
C PRO A 16 4.31 -7.36 -13.46
N ILE A 17 4.04 -6.10 -13.81
CA ILE A 17 4.59 -4.92 -13.14
C ILE A 17 3.55 -4.40 -12.14
N CYS A 18 3.95 -4.29 -10.87
CA CYS A 18 3.15 -3.69 -9.82
C CYS A 18 3.78 -2.35 -9.41
N SER A 19 3.19 -1.24 -9.84
CA SER A 19 3.75 0.08 -9.59
C SER A 19 3.30 0.68 -8.26
N TYR A 20 4.18 1.44 -7.61
CA TYR A 20 3.86 2.25 -6.42
C TYR A 20 3.20 3.58 -6.81
N SER A 21 2.17 3.55 -7.61
CA SER A 21 1.51 4.71 -8.21
C SER A 21 0.95 5.69 -7.18
N ALA A 22 0.20 5.19 -6.20
CA ALA A 22 -0.42 6.00 -5.15
C ALA A 22 0.38 5.94 -3.83
N LYS A 23 1.60 6.49 -3.84
CA LYS A 23 2.50 6.47 -2.68
C LYS A 23 2.65 7.86 -2.07
N PHE A 24 2.07 8.06 -0.89
CA PHE A 24 2.08 9.31 -0.16
C PHE A 24 3.27 9.43 0.79
N ALA A 25 3.77 10.64 1.01
CA ALA A 25 4.63 10.97 2.12
C ALA A 25 3.83 10.77 3.42
N SER A 26 4.34 9.97 4.36
CA SER A 26 3.55 9.60 5.53
C SER A 26 4.39 9.36 6.77
N GLY A 27 3.84 9.76 7.92
CA GLY A 27 4.35 9.43 9.25
C GLY A 27 4.23 7.95 9.59
N TYR A 28 3.33 7.21 8.93
CA TYR A 28 3.12 5.77 9.15
C TYR A 28 4.30 4.88 8.75
N TYR A 29 5.35 5.43 8.14
CA TYR A 29 6.57 4.69 7.79
C TYR A 29 7.60 4.63 8.92
N GLY A 30 7.38 5.29 10.07
CA GLY A 30 8.35 5.39 11.17
C GLY A 30 8.96 4.06 11.58
N PRO A 31 8.18 3.07 12.05
CA PRO A 31 8.73 1.80 12.52
C PRO A 31 9.58 1.04 11.49
N PHE A 32 9.20 1.11 10.21
CA PHE A 32 9.99 0.50 9.12
C PHE A 32 11.30 1.26 8.89
N ARG A 33 11.28 2.60 8.93
CA ARG A 33 12.50 3.40 8.75
C ARG A 33 13.53 3.11 9.82
N ASP A 34 13.09 2.99 11.06
CA ASP A 34 13.95 2.66 12.20
C ASP A 34 14.53 1.25 12.05
N ALA A 35 13.68 0.26 11.78
CA ALA A 35 14.10 -1.14 11.64
C ALA A 35 15.01 -1.39 10.44
N ALA A 36 14.79 -0.70 9.32
CA ALA A 36 15.55 -0.86 8.07
C ALA A 36 16.74 0.10 7.96
N HIS A 37 16.99 0.97 8.96
CA HIS A 37 17.98 2.03 8.91
C HIS A 37 17.89 2.86 7.60
N SER A 38 16.65 3.04 7.09
CA SER A 38 16.37 3.62 5.78
C SER A 38 15.94 5.08 5.84
N ALA A 39 16.27 5.78 6.93
CA ALA A 39 16.11 7.22 6.98
C ALA A 39 16.94 7.86 5.86
N PRO A 40 16.42 8.86 5.13
CA PRO A 40 17.21 9.55 4.11
C PRO A 40 18.41 10.20 4.78
N GLY A 41 19.60 10.02 4.19
CA GLY A 41 20.84 10.60 4.70
C GLY A 41 20.89 12.12 4.59
N PHE A 42 19.99 12.72 3.81
CA PHE A 42 19.81 14.17 3.63
C PHE A 42 18.36 14.48 3.25
N GLY A 43 17.77 15.52 3.87
CA GLY A 43 16.41 15.97 3.59
C GLY A 43 15.32 15.00 4.03
N ASP A 44 14.17 15.12 3.40
CA ASP A 44 13.03 14.22 3.59
C ASP A 44 12.54 13.68 2.24
N ARG A 45 11.64 12.68 2.28
CA ARG A 45 11.09 12.06 1.06
C ARG A 45 9.89 12.82 0.47
N LYS A 46 9.53 13.98 1.00
CA LYS A 46 8.41 14.80 0.53
C LYS A 46 8.67 15.40 -0.86
N THR A 47 9.93 15.42 -1.29
CA THR A 47 10.32 15.94 -2.60
C THR A 47 9.88 15.05 -3.77
N TYR A 48 9.56 13.77 -3.54
CA TYR A 48 9.20 12.81 -4.60
C TYR A 48 8.05 11.86 -4.21
N GLN A 49 7.53 11.94 -2.99
CA GLN A 49 6.31 11.25 -2.58
C GLN A 49 5.16 12.26 -2.55
N MET A 50 3.97 11.82 -2.93
CA MET A 50 2.80 12.69 -3.00
C MET A 50 2.47 13.33 -1.66
N ASP A 51 1.97 14.56 -1.72
CA ASP A 51 1.46 15.25 -0.54
C ASP A 51 0.19 14.54 -0.03
N PRO A 52 0.11 14.19 1.27
CA PRO A 52 -1.08 13.60 1.87
C PRO A 52 -2.38 14.39 1.65
N ALA A 53 -2.29 15.71 1.48
CA ALA A 53 -3.43 16.57 1.22
C ALA A 53 -3.93 16.56 -0.24
N ASN A 54 -3.12 16.01 -1.18
CA ASN A 54 -3.43 16.03 -2.61
C ASN A 54 -3.84 14.65 -3.14
N GLY A 55 -5.06 14.22 -2.84
CA GLY A 55 -5.59 12.94 -3.35
C GLY A 55 -5.75 12.88 -4.87
N LYS A 56 -5.93 14.04 -5.54
CA LYS A 56 -6.13 14.09 -7.00
C LYS A 56 -4.87 13.73 -7.80
N GLU A 57 -3.70 13.96 -7.23
CA GLU A 57 -2.43 13.58 -7.84
C GLU A 57 -2.36 12.05 -8.05
N ALA A 58 -2.88 11.28 -7.11
CA ALA A 58 -2.89 9.82 -7.20
C ALA A 58 -3.60 9.29 -8.45
N LEU A 59 -4.68 9.94 -8.89
CA LEU A 59 -5.40 9.52 -10.11
C LEU A 59 -4.54 9.75 -11.37
N ARG A 60 -3.81 10.86 -11.42
CA ARG A 60 -2.91 11.17 -12.52
C ARG A 60 -1.74 10.19 -12.58
N GLU A 61 -1.08 9.95 -11.45
CA GLU A 61 0.03 8.99 -11.34
C GLU A 61 -0.40 7.57 -11.74
N VAL A 62 -1.61 7.15 -11.34
CA VAL A 62 -2.17 5.84 -11.73
C VAL A 62 -2.41 5.79 -13.23
N GLU A 63 -2.98 6.83 -13.84
CA GLU A 63 -3.22 6.89 -15.28
C GLU A 63 -1.91 6.80 -16.07
N GLU A 64 -0.89 7.56 -15.67
CA GLU A 64 0.43 7.55 -16.32
C GLU A 64 1.13 6.18 -16.17
N ASP A 65 1.10 5.58 -14.99
CA ASP A 65 1.67 4.25 -14.76
C ASP A 65 0.98 3.16 -15.60
N ILE A 66 -0.36 3.24 -15.78
CA ILE A 66 -1.09 2.34 -16.67
C ILE A 66 -0.64 2.52 -18.12
N LEU A 67 -0.48 3.76 -18.59
CA LEU A 67 0.00 4.06 -19.94
C LEU A 67 1.44 3.58 -20.14
N GLU A 68 2.27 3.60 -19.12
CA GLU A 68 3.62 3.06 -19.10
C GLU A 68 3.69 1.53 -19.02
N GLY A 69 2.56 0.85 -18.82
CA GLY A 69 2.45 -0.61 -18.83
C GLY A 69 2.45 -1.28 -17.46
N ALA A 70 1.98 -0.61 -16.43
CA ALA A 70 1.71 -1.24 -15.15
C ALA A 70 0.52 -2.21 -15.25
N ASP A 71 0.66 -3.42 -14.71
CA ASP A 71 -0.38 -4.45 -14.64
C ASP A 71 -1.20 -4.34 -13.36
N MET A 72 -0.62 -3.76 -12.32
CA MET A 72 -1.21 -3.56 -10.99
C MET A 72 -0.65 -2.26 -10.38
N ILE A 73 -1.41 -1.66 -9.46
CA ILE A 73 -0.96 -0.48 -8.71
C ILE A 73 -1.00 -0.71 -7.20
N ILE A 74 -0.13 -0.02 -6.47
CA ILE A 74 -0.09 -0.04 -5.02
C ILE A 74 -0.54 1.30 -4.47
N ALA A 75 -1.52 1.28 -3.56
CA ALA A 75 -1.84 2.41 -2.69
C ALA A 75 -1.12 2.25 -1.34
N LYS A 76 -0.31 3.25 -0.97
CA LYS A 76 0.57 3.20 0.21
C LYS A 76 0.74 4.57 0.88
N PRO A 77 0.42 4.70 2.19
CA PRO A 77 -0.24 3.71 3.05
C PRO A 77 -1.67 3.41 2.61
N ALA A 78 -2.30 2.35 3.15
CA ALA A 78 -3.64 1.98 2.72
C ALA A 78 -4.74 2.45 3.69
N LEU A 79 -4.53 2.34 5.01
CA LEU A 79 -5.59 2.55 6.01
C LEU A 79 -6.08 4.00 6.03
N GLY A 80 -5.16 4.95 5.99
CA GLY A 80 -5.49 6.38 5.98
C GLY A 80 -5.89 6.92 4.60
N TYR A 81 -5.92 6.08 3.55
CA TYR A 81 -6.11 6.49 2.14
C TYR A 81 -7.11 5.59 1.40
N MET A 82 -8.08 5.00 2.15
CA MET A 82 -9.13 4.17 1.54
C MET A 82 -10.05 4.96 0.61
N ASP A 83 -10.23 6.25 0.84
CA ASP A 83 -10.93 7.18 -0.03
C ASP A 83 -10.25 7.28 -1.39
N VAL A 84 -8.94 7.50 -1.42
CA VAL A 84 -8.14 7.54 -2.66
C VAL A 84 -8.20 6.18 -3.39
N MET A 85 -8.06 5.07 -2.66
CA MET A 85 -8.22 3.73 -3.23
C MET A 85 -9.59 3.55 -3.87
N LYS A 86 -10.64 4.05 -3.21
CA LYS A 86 -12.00 3.98 -3.75
C LYS A 86 -12.17 4.80 -5.02
N GLU A 87 -11.59 5.99 -5.08
CA GLU A 87 -11.58 6.81 -6.29
C GLU A 87 -10.84 6.12 -7.44
N ILE A 88 -9.66 5.55 -7.18
CA ILE A 88 -8.92 4.77 -8.18
C ILE A 88 -9.77 3.61 -8.70
N ALA A 89 -10.43 2.85 -7.80
CA ALA A 89 -11.26 1.71 -8.19
C ALA A 89 -12.50 2.10 -9.02
N LEU A 90 -12.97 3.33 -8.91
CA LEU A 90 -14.10 3.84 -9.69
C LEU A 90 -13.69 4.36 -11.07
N ASN A 91 -12.46 4.82 -11.22
CA ASN A 91 -11.98 5.46 -12.44
C ASN A 91 -11.15 4.52 -13.34
N PHE A 92 -10.52 3.48 -12.77
CA PHE A 92 -9.61 2.61 -13.51
C PHE A 92 -9.95 1.13 -13.32
N ASN A 93 -9.88 0.37 -14.42
CA ASN A 93 -10.04 -1.09 -14.40
C ASN A 93 -8.67 -1.78 -14.26
N ILE A 94 -8.01 -1.55 -13.13
CA ILE A 94 -6.70 -2.13 -12.79
C ILE A 94 -6.74 -2.76 -11.41
N PRO A 95 -6.07 -3.90 -11.16
CA PRO A 95 -5.95 -4.46 -9.82
C PRO A 95 -5.23 -3.53 -8.85
N ILE A 96 -5.84 -3.25 -7.71
CA ILE A 96 -5.29 -2.41 -6.64
C ILE A 96 -4.74 -3.29 -5.54
N VAL A 97 -3.52 -3.00 -5.12
CA VAL A 97 -2.85 -3.60 -3.97
C VAL A 97 -2.87 -2.60 -2.82
N ALA A 98 -3.53 -2.93 -1.72
CA ALA A 98 -3.50 -2.13 -0.50
C ALA A 98 -2.23 -2.47 0.31
N TYR A 99 -1.37 -1.50 0.57
CA TYR A 99 -0.21 -1.70 1.44
C TYR A 99 -0.48 -1.16 2.85
N ASN A 100 -0.81 -2.07 3.76
CA ASN A 100 -0.96 -1.80 5.19
C ASN A 100 0.44 -1.73 5.83
N VAL A 101 0.91 -0.51 6.10
CA VAL A 101 2.32 -0.24 6.46
C VAL A 101 2.62 -0.43 7.94
N SER A 102 3.91 -0.36 8.28
CA SER A 102 4.43 -0.67 9.61
C SER A 102 3.83 0.17 10.73
N GLY A 103 3.58 1.45 10.51
CA GLY A 103 2.95 2.33 11.52
C GLY A 103 1.49 1.97 11.76
N GLU A 104 0.76 1.63 10.71
CA GLU A 104 -0.63 1.17 10.82
C GLU A 104 -0.71 -0.16 11.59
N TYR A 105 0.22 -1.09 11.29
CA TYR A 105 0.38 -2.33 12.05
C TYR A 105 0.72 -2.08 13.52
N ALA A 106 1.72 -1.23 13.79
CA ALA A 106 2.20 -0.93 15.14
C ALA A 106 1.10 -0.30 16.02
N MET A 107 0.26 0.58 15.45
CA MET A 107 -0.87 1.18 16.17
C MET A 107 -1.86 0.13 16.66
N VAL A 108 -2.23 -0.83 15.82
CA VAL A 108 -3.14 -1.91 16.19
C VAL A 108 -2.52 -2.80 17.27
N LYS A 109 -1.26 -3.21 17.09
CA LYS A 109 -0.54 -4.02 18.08
C LYS A 109 -0.43 -3.31 19.44
N ALA A 110 -0.06 -2.03 19.45
CA ALA A 110 0.06 -1.26 20.69
C ALA A 110 -1.28 -1.15 21.42
N ALA A 111 -2.36 -0.84 20.71
CA ALA A 111 -3.69 -0.76 21.32
C ALA A 111 -4.18 -2.10 21.84
N ALA A 112 -3.94 -3.20 21.11
CA ALA A 112 -4.29 -4.55 21.54
C ALA A 112 -3.50 -5.00 22.78
N MET A 113 -2.19 -4.73 22.83
CA MET A 113 -1.32 -5.03 23.98
C MET A 113 -1.77 -4.30 25.26
N ASN A 114 -2.36 -3.12 25.13
CA ASN A 114 -2.92 -2.36 26.24
C ASN A 114 -4.38 -2.77 26.57
N GLY A 115 -4.96 -3.74 25.87
CA GLY A 115 -6.33 -4.20 26.11
C GLY A 115 -7.41 -3.19 25.67
N TRP A 116 -7.08 -2.21 24.85
CA TRP A 116 -8.01 -1.17 24.41
C TRP A 116 -8.90 -1.62 23.24
N ILE A 117 -8.42 -2.59 22.46
CA ILE A 117 -9.12 -3.16 21.31
C ILE A 117 -8.96 -4.68 21.25
N ASP A 118 -9.91 -5.34 20.59
CA ASP A 118 -9.78 -6.74 20.15
C ASP A 118 -9.01 -6.78 18.83
N GLU A 119 -7.80 -7.32 18.86
CA GLU A 119 -6.90 -7.34 17.70
C GLU A 119 -7.51 -8.05 16.49
N LYS A 120 -8.07 -9.26 16.68
CA LYS A 120 -8.67 -10.05 15.59
C LYS A 120 -9.79 -9.27 14.92
N LYS A 121 -10.69 -8.67 15.69
CA LYS A 121 -11.83 -7.92 15.16
C LYS A 121 -11.37 -6.70 14.34
N ILE A 122 -10.47 -5.88 14.90
CA ILE A 122 -10.01 -4.67 14.23
C ILE A 122 -9.22 -5.00 12.96
N VAL A 123 -8.34 -6.00 13.00
CA VAL A 123 -7.58 -6.41 11.82
C VAL A 123 -8.51 -6.93 10.73
N MET A 124 -9.47 -7.80 11.04
CA MET A 124 -10.43 -8.31 10.05
C MET A 124 -11.34 -7.22 9.49
N GLU A 125 -11.73 -6.24 10.32
CA GLU A 125 -12.49 -5.07 9.87
C GLU A 125 -11.66 -4.19 8.91
N ASN A 126 -10.37 -3.97 9.20
CA ASN A 126 -9.47 -3.26 8.30
C ASN A 126 -9.30 -3.99 6.96
N MET A 127 -9.11 -5.33 6.97
CA MET A 127 -9.03 -6.13 5.74
C MET A 127 -10.32 -6.00 4.91
N THR A 128 -11.47 -6.03 5.58
CA THR A 128 -12.78 -5.81 4.95
C THR A 128 -12.88 -4.40 4.37
N GLY A 129 -12.38 -3.39 5.09
CA GLY A 129 -12.32 -2.00 4.63
C GLY A 129 -11.51 -1.86 3.34
N PHE A 130 -10.31 -2.46 3.27
CA PHE A 130 -9.49 -2.46 2.06
C PHE A 130 -10.20 -3.13 0.87
N LYS A 131 -10.85 -4.28 1.09
CA LYS A 131 -11.64 -4.96 0.06
C LYS A 131 -12.79 -4.09 -0.42
N ARG A 132 -13.52 -3.46 0.48
CA ARG A 132 -14.63 -2.54 0.17
C ARG A 132 -14.15 -1.30 -0.58
N ALA A 133 -12.95 -0.79 -0.29
CA ALA A 133 -12.31 0.30 -1.02
C ALA A 133 -11.87 -0.09 -2.44
N GLY A 134 -11.81 -1.39 -2.78
CA GLY A 134 -11.50 -1.88 -4.12
C GLY A 134 -10.24 -2.72 -4.23
N ALA A 135 -9.50 -2.94 -3.13
CA ALA A 135 -8.30 -3.76 -3.15
C ALA A 135 -8.58 -5.20 -3.60
N LYS A 136 -7.78 -5.71 -4.51
CA LYS A 136 -7.76 -7.12 -4.92
C LYS A 136 -6.75 -7.94 -4.13
N MET A 137 -5.67 -7.30 -3.71
CA MET A 137 -4.61 -7.87 -2.87
C MET A 137 -4.28 -6.93 -1.72
N ILE A 138 -3.77 -7.49 -0.62
CA ILE A 138 -3.39 -6.74 0.57
C ILE A 138 -2.00 -7.20 1.01
N ILE A 139 -1.06 -6.26 1.11
CA ILE A 139 0.25 -6.47 1.73
C ILE A 139 0.14 -5.98 3.17
N THR A 140 0.36 -6.87 4.14
CA THR A 140 0.23 -6.53 5.56
C THR A 140 1.15 -7.38 6.44
N TYR A 141 1.62 -6.81 7.52
CA TYR A 141 2.34 -7.54 8.57
C TYR A 141 1.43 -8.51 9.36
N HIS A 142 0.12 -8.33 9.29
CA HIS A 142 -0.86 -9.27 9.87
C HIS A 142 -1.14 -10.49 8.97
N ALA A 143 -0.47 -10.66 7.84
CA ALA A 143 -0.84 -11.67 6.83
C ALA A 143 -0.93 -13.10 7.39
N ILE A 144 0.01 -13.50 8.24
CA ILE A 144 0.03 -14.85 8.85
C ILE A 144 -1.14 -15.03 9.82
N ASP A 145 -1.42 -14.02 10.65
CA ASP A 145 -2.51 -14.06 11.62
C ASP A 145 -3.86 -14.11 10.90
N VAL A 146 -4.06 -13.24 9.92
CA VAL A 146 -5.28 -13.24 9.08
C VAL A 146 -5.48 -14.59 8.40
N ALA A 147 -4.41 -15.18 7.83
CA ALA A 147 -4.51 -16.48 7.17
C ALA A 147 -4.90 -17.62 8.13
N LYS A 148 -4.48 -17.54 9.41
CA LYS A 148 -4.92 -18.49 10.45
C LYS A 148 -6.38 -18.26 10.81
N TRP A 149 -6.77 -17.03 11.08
CA TRP A 149 -8.15 -16.70 11.47
C TRP A 149 -9.19 -17.07 10.41
N LEU A 150 -8.86 -16.89 9.13
CA LEU A 150 -9.75 -17.30 8.02
C LEU A 150 -9.89 -18.81 7.86
N LYS A 151 -9.01 -19.62 8.46
CA LYS A 151 -9.13 -21.09 8.46
C LYS A 151 -9.94 -21.62 9.65
N GLU A 152 -10.13 -20.80 10.67
CA GLU A 152 -10.89 -21.13 11.87
C GLU A 152 -12.39 -20.89 11.71
N GLU A 153 -12.80 -20.19 10.64
CA GLU A 153 -14.18 -19.94 10.23
C GLU A 153 -14.68 -21.05 9.29
#